data_e525f53f194a744e50c699d11a384146
#
_entry.id   e525f53f194a744e50c699d11a384146
#
_cell.length_a   1.000
_cell.length_b   1.000
_cell.length_c   1.000
_cell.angle_alpha   90.00
_cell.angle_beta   90.00
_cell.angle_gamma   90.00
#
_symmetry.space_group_name_H-M   'P 1'
#
loop_
_entity.id
_entity.type
_entity.pdbx_description
1 polymer ?
#
loop_
_entity_poly.entity_id
_entity_poly.type
_entity_poly.pdbx_seq_one_letter_code
_entity_poly.pdbx_strand_id
1 'polypeptide(L)'
;DEELEALRDSCDSKRDLAMVDLLASTGMRVGELIRLDIDDVDIQGRECVVTGKGNKQRPVYFDARTKLHLAAYLESRKDGNPALFVSLNGRTQRLSVCTVEKRIKALGERAQIGRGHPHKFRRTLATHAIDKGMPIEQVQRLLGHSKIETTMHYAMVNQSNVKASHEKYLS
;
A
#
# COMPACT_ATOMS: atom_id res chain seq x y z
N ASP A 1 7.03 -7.30 10.15
CA ASP A 1 6.22 -8.12 9.23
C ASP A 1 5.15 -8.96 9.95
N GLU A 2 5.33 -9.35 11.23
CA GLU A 2 4.36 -10.12 12.01
C GLU A 2 2.99 -9.40 12.12
N GLU A 3 2.98 -8.11 12.35
CA GLU A 3 1.74 -7.32 12.40
C GLU A 3 0.97 -7.34 11.07
N LEU A 4 1.68 -7.36 9.94
CA LEU A 4 1.03 -7.44 8.63
C LEU A 4 0.44 -8.82 8.37
N GLU A 5 1.11 -9.90 8.81
CA GLU A 5 0.54 -11.25 8.75
C GLU A 5 -0.69 -11.36 9.64
N ALA A 6 -0.63 -10.88 10.89
CA ALA A 6 -1.79 -10.86 11.79
C ALA A 6 -2.98 -10.08 11.20
N LEU A 7 -2.69 -8.99 10.48
CA LEU A 7 -3.72 -8.20 9.80
C LEU A 7 -4.34 -8.97 8.63
N ARG A 8 -3.52 -9.70 7.86
CA ARG A 8 -3.99 -10.59 6.78
C ARG A 8 -4.90 -11.70 7.30
N ASP A 9 -4.47 -12.36 8.37
CA ASP A 9 -5.22 -13.43 9.03
C ASP A 9 -6.56 -12.93 9.60
N SER A 10 -6.65 -11.66 9.95
CA SER A 10 -7.89 -11.04 10.42
C SER A 10 -8.88 -10.69 9.30
N CYS A 11 -8.46 -10.77 8.02
CA CYS A 11 -9.32 -10.47 6.88
C CYS A 11 -10.34 -11.59 6.65
N ASP A 12 -11.62 -11.22 6.61
CA ASP A 12 -12.73 -12.16 6.37
C ASP A 12 -13.27 -12.11 4.94
N SER A 13 -12.67 -11.32 4.07
CA SER A 13 -13.05 -11.23 2.67
C SER A 13 -11.82 -11.10 1.75
N LYS A 14 -11.93 -11.66 0.54
CA LYS A 14 -10.91 -11.49 -0.51
C LYS A 14 -10.65 -10.02 -0.82
N ARG A 15 -11.70 -9.18 -0.76
CA ARG A 15 -11.58 -7.73 -0.95
C ARG A 15 -10.63 -7.10 0.08
N ASP A 16 -10.86 -7.39 1.35
CA ASP A 16 -10.09 -6.77 2.43
C ASP A 16 -8.64 -7.23 2.41
N LEU A 17 -8.42 -8.51 2.13
CA LEU A 17 -7.07 -9.06 1.97
C LEU A 17 -6.32 -8.40 0.80
N ALA A 18 -6.95 -8.29 -0.36
CA ALA A 18 -6.37 -7.61 -1.52
C ALA A 18 -6.10 -6.12 -1.25
N MET A 19 -7.00 -5.46 -0.53
CA MET A 19 -6.87 -4.05 -0.15
C MET A 19 -5.72 -3.81 0.83
N VAL A 20 -5.58 -4.63 1.86
CA VAL A 20 -4.48 -4.60 2.84
C VAL A 20 -3.15 -4.79 2.12
N ASP A 21 -3.05 -5.81 1.28
CA ASP A 21 -1.81 -6.10 0.56
C ASP A 21 -1.42 -5.00 -0.43
N LEU A 22 -2.39 -4.46 -1.17
CA LEU A 22 -2.10 -3.37 -2.11
C LEU A 22 -1.61 -2.12 -1.38
N LEU A 23 -2.21 -1.76 -0.24
CA LEU A 23 -1.74 -0.66 0.60
C LEU A 23 -0.33 -0.92 1.17
N ALA A 24 -0.08 -2.12 1.66
CA ALA A 24 1.21 -2.50 2.25
C ALA A 24 2.33 -2.54 1.22
N SER A 25 2.07 -3.11 0.04
CA SER A 25 3.05 -3.30 -1.02
C SER A 25 3.41 -2.03 -1.76
N THR A 26 2.43 -1.13 -1.96
CA THR A 26 2.62 0.09 -2.76
C THR A 26 2.87 1.35 -1.93
N GLY A 27 2.41 1.36 -0.68
CA GLY A 27 2.43 2.56 0.16
C GLY A 27 1.59 3.71 -0.38
N MET A 28 0.64 3.48 -1.29
CA MET A 28 -0.23 4.52 -1.82
C MET A 28 -1.12 5.13 -0.74
N ARG A 29 -1.64 6.32 -0.98
CA ARG A 29 -2.61 6.96 -0.08
C ARG A 29 -4.00 6.33 -0.25
N VAL A 30 -4.80 6.34 0.83
CA VAL A 30 -6.20 5.85 0.74
C VAL A 30 -7.01 6.59 -0.32
N GLY A 31 -6.79 7.90 -0.43
CA GLY A 31 -7.45 8.69 -1.48
C GLY A 31 -7.03 8.30 -2.90
N GLU A 32 -5.83 7.78 -3.09
CA GLU A 32 -5.37 7.20 -4.36
C GLU A 32 -6.02 5.83 -4.59
N LEU A 33 -6.03 4.97 -3.57
CA LEU A 33 -6.63 3.64 -3.61
C LEU A 33 -8.09 3.66 -4.05
N ILE A 34 -8.91 4.54 -3.45
CA ILE A 34 -10.36 4.58 -3.74
C ILE A 34 -10.69 5.11 -5.13
N ARG A 35 -9.76 5.80 -5.78
CA ARG A 35 -9.93 6.31 -7.15
C ARG A 35 -9.59 5.31 -8.22
N LEU A 36 -8.86 4.23 -7.88
CA LEU A 36 -8.48 3.21 -8.85
C LEU A 36 -9.70 2.54 -9.47
N ASP A 37 -9.67 2.43 -10.77
CA ASP A 37 -10.51 1.54 -11.55
C ASP A 37 -9.78 0.22 -11.85
N ILE A 38 -10.50 -0.79 -12.27
CA ILE A 38 -9.91 -2.08 -12.65
C ILE A 38 -8.89 -1.88 -13.78
N ASP A 39 -9.21 -1.00 -14.72
CA ASP A 39 -8.37 -0.71 -15.89
C ASP A 39 -7.08 0.06 -15.56
N ASP A 40 -6.99 0.66 -14.36
CA ASP A 40 -5.76 1.30 -13.90
C ASP A 40 -4.70 0.29 -13.42
N VAL A 41 -5.03 -1.02 -13.40
CA VAL A 41 -4.19 -2.05 -12.80
C VAL A 41 -3.71 -3.07 -13.83
N ASP A 42 -2.42 -3.11 -14.05
CA ASP A 42 -1.76 -4.22 -14.76
C ASP A 42 -1.39 -5.33 -13.76
N ILE A 43 -2.26 -6.32 -13.67
CA ILE A 43 -2.06 -7.49 -12.79
C ILE A 43 -0.81 -8.27 -13.20
N GLN A 44 -0.54 -8.42 -14.49
CA GLN A 44 0.60 -9.20 -14.97
C GLN A 44 1.91 -8.45 -14.75
N GLY A 45 1.95 -7.17 -15.08
CA GLY A 45 3.08 -6.28 -14.84
C GLY A 45 3.30 -5.95 -13.36
N ARG A 46 2.33 -6.21 -12.49
CA ARG A 46 2.34 -5.89 -11.06
C ARG A 46 2.52 -4.40 -10.79
N GLU A 47 1.79 -3.60 -11.53
CA GLU A 47 1.81 -2.15 -11.37
C GLU A 47 0.40 -1.57 -11.51
N CYS A 48 0.20 -0.38 -10.98
CA CYS A 48 -0.98 0.42 -11.24
C CYS A 48 -0.63 1.91 -11.27
N VAL A 49 -1.45 2.68 -11.98
CA VAL A 49 -1.27 4.13 -12.09
C VAL A 49 -2.19 4.82 -11.10
N VAL A 50 -1.61 5.51 -10.14
CA VAL A 50 -2.37 6.27 -9.14
C VAL A 50 -2.37 7.76 -9.46
N THR A 51 -3.51 8.41 -9.18
CA THR A 51 -3.69 9.86 -9.37
C THR A 51 -3.66 10.57 -8.03
N GLY A 52 -2.64 11.39 -7.81
CA GLY A 52 -2.41 12.16 -6.60
C GLY A 52 -2.96 13.58 -6.65
N LYS A 53 -2.50 14.42 -5.71
CA LYS A 53 -2.88 15.84 -5.63
C LYS A 53 -2.47 16.59 -6.91
N GLY A 54 -3.38 17.42 -7.42
CA GLY A 54 -3.17 18.19 -8.65
C GLY A 54 -3.22 17.34 -9.92
N ASN A 55 -3.95 16.23 -9.88
CA ASN A 55 -4.12 15.30 -11.00
C ASN A 55 -2.78 14.71 -11.54
N LYS A 56 -1.75 14.67 -10.71
CA LYS A 56 -0.47 14.08 -11.08
C LYS A 56 -0.54 12.58 -10.97
N GLN A 57 -0.25 11.89 -12.05
CA GLN A 57 -0.20 10.44 -12.11
C GLN A 57 1.22 9.93 -11.83
N ARG A 58 1.32 8.76 -11.20
CA ARG A 58 2.55 8.00 -11.07
C ARG A 58 2.27 6.51 -11.05
N PRO A 59 3.19 5.69 -11.58
CA PRO A 59 3.11 4.25 -11.37
C PRO A 59 3.47 3.91 -9.93
N VAL A 60 2.85 2.86 -9.41
CA VAL A 60 3.21 2.18 -8.16
C VAL A 60 3.24 0.69 -8.43
N TYR A 61 4.10 -0.02 -7.69
CA TYR A 61 4.40 -1.42 -7.94
C TYR A 61 3.99 -2.27 -6.75
N PHE A 62 3.51 -3.48 -7.02
CA PHE A 62 3.10 -4.42 -5.98
C PHE A 62 3.76 -5.79 -6.15
N ASP A 63 3.87 -6.52 -5.05
CA ASP A 63 4.55 -7.80 -5.01
C ASP A 63 3.70 -8.97 -5.56
N ALA A 64 4.31 -10.15 -5.64
CA ALA A 64 3.67 -11.35 -6.17
C ALA A 64 2.48 -11.82 -5.30
N ARG A 65 2.54 -11.61 -3.99
CA ARG A 65 1.44 -11.96 -3.07
C ARG A 65 0.23 -11.08 -3.32
N THR A 66 0.43 -9.78 -3.42
CA THR A 66 -0.62 -8.80 -3.77
C THR A 66 -1.27 -9.15 -5.11
N LYS A 67 -0.48 -9.55 -6.13
CA LYS A 67 -1.00 -10.03 -7.41
C LYS A 67 -1.99 -11.17 -7.22
N LEU A 68 -1.63 -12.19 -6.44
CA LEU A 68 -2.49 -13.37 -6.21
C LEU A 68 -3.79 -12.98 -5.52
N HIS A 69 -3.72 -12.19 -4.46
CA HIS A 69 -4.92 -11.79 -3.70
C HIS A 69 -5.81 -10.84 -4.50
N LEU A 70 -5.22 -9.95 -5.27
CA LEU A 70 -5.98 -9.03 -6.13
C LEU A 70 -6.68 -9.79 -7.26
N ALA A 71 -6.01 -10.72 -7.92
CA ALA A 71 -6.61 -11.59 -8.92
C ALA A 71 -7.77 -12.41 -8.33
N ALA A 72 -7.57 -13.05 -7.18
CA ALA A 72 -8.61 -13.82 -6.49
C ALA A 72 -9.82 -12.97 -6.08
N TYR A 73 -9.59 -11.71 -5.70
CA TYR A 73 -10.67 -10.77 -5.42
C TYR A 73 -11.45 -10.42 -6.69
N LEU A 74 -10.75 -10.04 -7.77
CA LEU A 74 -11.40 -9.67 -9.03
C LEU A 74 -12.19 -10.83 -9.64
N GLU A 75 -11.66 -12.04 -9.61
CA GLU A 75 -12.38 -13.26 -10.04
C GLU A 75 -13.66 -13.52 -9.22
N SER A 76 -13.68 -13.13 -7.96
CA SER A 76 -14.86 -13.29 -7.09
C SER A 76 -15.95 -12.27 -7.34
N ARG A 77 -15.67 -11.19 -8.08
CA ARG A 77 -16.64 -10.14 -8.40
C ARG A 77 -17.61 -10.62 -9.49
N LYS A 78 -18.88 -10.28 -9.28
CA LYS A 78 -19.96 -10.58 -10.24
C LYS A 78 -20.71 -9.32 -10.67
N ASP A 79 -20.12 -8.16 -10.41
CA ASP A 79 -20.69 -6.86 -10.73
C ASP A 79 -19.98 -6.21 -11.92
N GLY A 80 -20.61 -5.21 -12.51
CA GLY A 80 -20.04 -4.43 -13.62
C GLY A 80 -19.48 -3.07 -13.20
N ASN A 81 -19.26 -2.84 -11.90
CA ASN A 81 -18.73 -1.55 -11.44
C ASN A 81 -17.25 -1.41 -11.80
N PRO A 82 -16.82 -0.31 -12.47
CA PRO A 82 -15.43 -0.13 -12.87
C PRO A 82 -14.47 0.06 -11.72
N ALA A 83 -14.95 0.50 -10.54
CA ALA A 83 -14.08 0.74 -9.37
C ALA A 83 -13.32 -0.53 -8.96
N LEU A 84 -12.03 -0.40 -8.66
CA LEU A 84 -11.22 -1.53 -8.20
C LEU A 84 -11.78 -2.12 -6.90
N PHE A 85 -12.09 -1.29 -5.91
CA PHE A 85 -12.66 -1.73 -4.65
C PHE A 85 -14.08 -1.22 -4.44
N VAL A 86 -14.98 -2.15 -4.16
CA VAL A 86 -16.42 -1.87 -4.00
C VAL A 86 -16.95 -2.40 -2.67
N SER A 87 -18.11 -1.89 -2.27
CA SER A 87 -18.83 -2.37 -1.09
C SER A 87 -19.32 -3.81 -1.30
N LEU A 88 -19.41 -4.57 -0.21
CA LEU A 88 -19.95 -5.94 -0.21
C LEU A 88 -21.43 -5.99 0.24
N ASN A 89 -22.04 -4.84 0.50
CA ASN A 89 -23.36 -4.72 1.07
C ASN A 89 -24.41 -4.42 -0.01
N GLY A 90 -24.90 -5.44 -0.70
CA GLY A 90 -26.07 -5.38 -1.58
C GLY A 90 -25.99 -4.42 -2.79
N ARG A 91 -25.68 -3.15 -2.60
CA ARG A 91 -25.40 -2.20 -3.68
C ARG A 91 -23.91 -2.05 -3.86
N THR A 92 -23.39 -2.55 -4.99
CA THR A 92 -21.98 -2.47 -5.34
C THR A 92 -21.59 -1.02 -5.67
N GLN A 93 -20.97 -0.35 -4.72
CA GLN A 93 -20.51 1.04 -4.84
C GLN A 93 -19.03 1.15 -4.53
N ARG A 94 -18.35 2.07 -5.20
CA ARG A 94 -16.96 2.44 -4.90
C ARG A 94 -16.80 2.74 -3.42
N LEU A 95 -15.74 2.26 -2.80
CA LEU A 95 -15.45 2.55 -1.40
C LEU A 95 -15.10 4.04 -1.21
N SER A 96 -15.48 4.59 -0.06
CA SER A 96 -15.03 5.91 0.39
C SER A 96 -13.79 5.81 1.27
N VAL A 97 -13.05 6.92 1.43
CA VAL A 97 -11.92 7.02 2.37
C VAL A 97 -12.32 6.57 3.76
N CYS A 98 -13.44 7.11 4.27
CA CYS A 98 -13.95 6.79 5.59
C CYS A 98 -14.26 5.29 5.76
N THR A 99 -14.81 4.64 4.72
CA THR A 99 -15.10 3.20 4.75
C THR A 99 -13.81 2.38 4.84
N VAL A 100 -12.79 2.74 4.04
CA VAL A 100 -11.49 2.05 4.07
C VAL A 100 -10.81 2.22 5.43
N GLU A 101 -10.77 3.45 5.96
CA GLU A 101 -10.14 3.74 7.26
C GLU A 101 -10.83 2.98 8.41
N LYS A 102 -12.17 2.99 8.45
CA LYS A 102 -12.94 2.22 9.43
C LYS A 102 -12.66 0.73 9.32
N ARG A 103 -12.56 0.21 8.09
CA ARG A 103 -12.29 -1.22 7.87
C ARG A 103 -10.89 -1.60 8.33
N ILE A 104 -9.87 -0.85 7.96
CA ILE A 104 -8.47 -1.09 8.39
C ILE A 104 -8.37 -1.01 9.93
N LYS A 105 -9.05 -0.03 10.55
CA LYS A 105 -9.10 0.06 12.01
C LYS A 105 -9.72 -1.18 12.64
N ALA A 106 -10.87 -1.64 12.17
CA ALA A 106 -11.53 -2.83 12.68
C ALA A 106 -10.69 -4.11 12.51
N LEU A 107 -9.98 -4.24 11.39
CA LEU A 107 -9.04 -5.34 11.16
C LEU A 107 -7.86 -5.28 12.14
N GLY A 108 -7.30 -4.09 12.40
CA GLY A 108 -6.21 -3.91 13.37
C GLY A 108 -6.63 -4.25 14.80
N GLU A 109 -7.85 -3.86 15.19
CA GLU A 109 -8.43 -4.22 16.50
C GLU A 109 -8.61 -5.74 16.63
N ARG A 110 -9.11 -6.40 15.58
CA ARG A 110 -9.27 -7.86 15.53
C ARG A 110 -7.91 -8.57 15.59
N ALA A 111 -6.92 -8.08 14.89
CA ALA A 111 -5.56 -8.60 14.88
C ALA A 111 -4.77 -8.31 16.17
N GLN A 112 -5.34 -7.56 17.11
CA GLN A 112 -4.71 -7.14 18.37
C GLN A 112 -3.38 -6.35 18.19
N ILE A 113 -3.19 -5.71 17.03
CA ILE A 113 -1.99 -4.91 16.70
C ILE A 113 -2.17 -3.41 17.00
N GLY A 114 -3.19 -3.07 17.79
CA GLY A 114 -3.56 -1.69 18.07
C GLY A 114 -4.40 -1.05 16.94
N ARG A 115 -4.41 0.29 16.88
CA ARG A 115 -5.17 0.98 15.84
C ARG A 115 -4.51 0.79 14.48
N GLY A 116 -5.10 -0.06 13.63
CA GLY A 116 -4.77 -0.11 12.21
C GLY A 116 -5.00 1.26 11.58
N HIS A 117 -3.99 1.82 10.92
CA HIS A 117 -4.10 3.10 10.23
C HIS A 117 -3.41 3.00 8.87
N PRO A 118 -4.04 3.43 7.77
CA PRO A 118 -3.45 3.32 6.43
C PRO A 118 -2.07 3.99 6.29
N HIS A 119 -1.82 5.08 7.00
CA HIS A 119 -0.51 5.72 7.03
C HIS A 119 0.60 4.84 7.63
N LYS A 120 0.26 3.84 8.46
CA LYS A 120 1.23 2.90 9.01
C LYS A 120 1.86 2.05 7.89
N PHE A 121 1.07 1.55 6.93
CA PHE A 121 1.60 0.81 5.77
C PHE A 121 2.64 1.61 5.00
N ARG A 122 2.30 2.86 4.71
CA ARG A 122 3.17 3.77 3.97
C ARG A 122 4.47 4.07 4.71
N ARG A 123 4.38 4.30 6.02
CA ARG A 123 5.55 4.50 6.89
C ARG A 123 6.42 3.26 6.94
N THR A 124 5.83 2.08 7.15
CA THR A 124 6.54 0.80 7.21
C THR A 124 7.26 0.51 5.90
N LEU A 125 6.58 0.71 4.75
CA LEU A 125 7.20 0.53 3.44
C LEU A 125 8.39 1.47 3.25
N ALA A 126 8.25 2.75 3.61
CA ALA A 126 9.33 3.73 3.50
C ALA A 126 10.55 3.34 4.31
N THR A 127 10.35 3.01 5.60
CA THR A 127 11.42 2.59 6.50
C THR A 127 12.10 1.33 5.98
N HIS A 128 11.32 0.33 5.58
CA HIS A 128 11.85 -0.94 5.07
C HIS A 128 12.64 -0.77 3.77
N ALA A 129 12.18 0.09 2.86
CA ALA A 129 12.90 0.40 1.63
C ALA A 129 14.25 1.08 1.91
N ILE A 130 14.28 2.04 2.84
CA ILE A 130 15.50 2.73 3.26
C ILE A 130 16.47 1.75 3.95
N ASP A 131 15.98 0.91 4.86
CA ASP A 131 16.78 -0.08 5.57
C ASP A 131 17.40 -1.11 4.62
N LYS A 132 16.72 -1.43 3.52
CA LYS A 132 17.26 -2.27 2.43
C LYS A 132 18.21 -1.54 1.47
N GLY A 133 18.47 -0.26 1.70
CA GLY A 133 19.42 0.54 0.93
C GLY A 133 18.85 1.19 -0.32
N MET A 134 17.50 1.31 -0.44
CA MET A 134 16.91 2.09 -1.53
C MET A 134 17.25 3.57 -1.34
N PRO A 135 17.79 4.26 -2.37
CA PRO A 135 18.06 5.70 -2.31
C PRO A 135 16.82 6.50 -1.91
N ILE A 136 17.00 7.51 -1.05
CA ILE A 136 15.88 8.29 -0.50
C ILE A 136 15.07 9.00 -1.59
N GLU A 137 15.71 9.39 -2.68
CA GLU A 137 15.05 10.01 -3.83
C GLU A 137 14.13 9.02 -4.55
N GLN A 138 14.50 7.74 -4.59
CA GLN A 138 13.64 6.70 -5.14
C GLN A 138 12.45 6.43 -4.22
N VAL A 139 12.67 6.38 -2.90
CA VAL A 139 11.58 6.26 -1.92
C VAL A 139 10.63 7.46 -2.01
N GLN A 140 11.17 8.67 -2.18
CA GLN A 140 10.36 9.88 -2.40
C GLN A 140 9.47 9.75 -3.64
N ARG A 141 10.01 9.29 -4.75
CA ARG A 141 9.26 9.07 -6.00
C ARG A 141 8.21 7.98 -5.85
N LEU A 142 8.58 6.85 -5.27
CA LEU A 142 7.68 5.72 -4.98
C LEU A 142 6.45 6.18 -4.19
N LEU A 143 6.68 6.96 -3.15
CA LEU A 143 5.62 7.48 -2.30
C LEU A 143 4.90 8.71 -2.87
N GLY A 144 5.46 9.37 -3.90
CA GLY A 144 4.91 10.61 -4.46
C GLY A 144 4.91 11.76 -3.44
N HIS A 145 6.01 11.92 -2.70
CA HIS A 145 6.22 13.09 -1.86
C HIS A 145 6.74 14.24 -2.70
N SER A 146 6.08 15.40 -2.63
CA SER A 146 6.50 16.61 -3.33
C SER A 146 7.76 17.24 -2.72
N LYS A 147 8.03 16.95 -1.44
CA LYS A 147 9.18 17.45 -0.69
C LYS A 147 9.97 16.30 -0.09
N ILE A 148 11.30 16.35 -0.21
CA ILE A 148 12.19 15.31 0.30
C ILE A 148 12.19 15.25 1.83
N GLU A 149 11.98 16.37 2.50
CA GLU A 149 11.90 16.45 3.96
C GLU A 149 10.81 15.51 4.52
N THR A 150 9.71 15.32 3.80
CA THR A 150 8.65 14.39 4.19
C THR A 150 9.15 12.94 4.19
N THR A 151 10.04 12.59 3.26
CA THR A 151 10.64 11.24 3.19
C THR A 151 11.76 11.10 4.22
N MET A 152 12.52 12.16 4.48
CA MET A 152 13.61 12.18 5.47
C MET A 152 13.14 11.89 6.90
N HIS A 153 11.89 12.19 7.24
CA HIS A 153 11.31 11.78 8.53
C HIS A 153 11.30 10.25 8.75
N TYR A 154 11.38 9.47 7.67
CA TYR A 154 11.49 8.00 7.74
C TYR A 154 12.94 7.52 7.70
N ALA A 155 13.84 8.35 7.22
CA ALA A 155 15.28 8.12 7.22
C ALA A 155 15.88 8.61 8.56
N MET A 156 15.56 7.95 9.65
CA MET A 156 16.45 8.05 10.82
C MET A 156 17.77 7.43 10.36
N VAL A 157 18.81 8.27 10.30
CA VAL A 157 20.16 7.84 9.92
C VAL A 157 20.60 6.80 10.96
N ASN A 158 20.38 5.55 10.64
CA ASN A 158 20.89 4.45 11.44
C ASN A 158 22.39 4.33 11.14
N GLN A 159 23.23 4.46 12.15
CA GLN A 159 24.70 4.34 11.99
C GLN A 159 25.11 3.01 11.34
N SER A 160 24.33 1.93 11.54
CA SER A 160 24.53 0.65 10.85
C SER A 160 24.40 0.76 9.34
N ASN A 161 23.46 1.59 8.84
CA ASN A 161 23.27 1.81 7.41
C ASN A 161 24.42 2.62 6.80
N VAL A 162 24.98 3.57 7.55
CA VAL A 162 26.16 4.35 7.12
C VAL A 162 27.37 3.42 6.99
N LYS A 163 27.59 2.54 7.97
CA LYS A 163 28.68 1.56 7.94
C LYS A 163 28.55 0.60 6.76
N ALA A 164 27.37 0.00 6.57
CA ALA A 164 27.10 -0.91 5.47
C ALA A 164 27.28 -0.24 4.10
N SER A 165 26.86 1.02 3.97
CA SER A 165 27.07 1.81 2.76
C SER A 165 28.55 2.10 2.53
N HIS A 166 29.31 2.46 3.57
CA HIS A 166 30.74 2.65 3.45
C HIS A 166 31.44 1.39 2.95
N GLU A 167 31.15 0.24 3.57
CA GLU A 167 31.70 -1.06 3.16
C GLU A 167 31.32 -1.44 1.73
N LYS A 168 30.09 -1.11 1.29
CA LYS A 168 29.61 -1.45 -0.05
C LYS A 168 30.19 -0.59 -1.16
N TYR A 169 30.43 0.70 -0.91
CA TYR A 169 30.75 1.67 -1.95
C TYR A 169 32.18 2.25 -1.87
N LEU A 170 32.88 2.07 -0.76
CA LEU A 170 34.18 2.71 -0.52
C LEU A 170 35.30 1.74 -0.09
N SER A 171 35.03 0.43 0.02
CA SER A 171 36.05 -0.61 0.32
C SER A 171 36.44 -1.46 -0.88
#